data_76a2c2f1b0c8bf89fd61f937824bbc6c
#
_entry.id   76a2c2f1b0c8bf89fd61f937824bbc6c
#
_cell.length_a   1.000
_cell.length_b   1.000
_cell.length_c   1.000
_cell.angle_alpha   90.00
_cell.angle_beta   90.00
_cell.angle_gamma   90.00
#
_symmetry.space_group_name_H-M   'P 1'
#
loop_
_entity.id
_entity.type
_entity.pdbx_description
1 polymer ?
#
loop_
_entity_poly.entity_id
_entity_poly.type
_entity_poly.pdbx_seq_one_letter_code
_entity_poly.pdbx_strand_id
1 'polypeptide(L)' 'MTSLLAEKTCTPCRGGVPPLTAEEAEAYRVQAPEWALRDEATRIERTYRFGSFGDAFAFVRGAGELAEAEFHHPDIK' A
#
# COMPACT_ATOMS: atom_id res chain seq x y z
N MET A 1 14.08 2.61 -15.91
CA MET A 1 13.50 1.33 -15.41
C MET A 1 12.81 1.52 -14.08
N THR A 2 11.68 0.86 -13.89
CA THR A 2 10.97 0.91 -12.63
C THR A 2 11.67 0.04 -11.59
N SER A 3 11.97 0.61 -10.42
CA SER A 3 12.58 -0.14 -9.32
C SER A 3 11.62 -1.20 -8.79
N LEU A 4 12.15 -2.29 -8.23
CA LEU A 4 11.33 -3.31 -7.59
C LEU A 4 10.76 -2.76 -6.28
N LEU A 5 9.45 -2.93 -6.06
CA LEU A 5 8.81 -2.47 -4.82
C LEU A 5 9.42 -3.10 -3.58
N ALA A 6 9.75 -4.39 -3.65
CA ALA A 6 10.30 -5.11 -2.51
C ALA A 6 11.67 -4.59 -2.07
N GLU A 7 12.37 -3.88 -2.93
CA GLU A 7 13.68 -3.31 -2.64
C GLU A 7 13.61 -1.87 -2.15
N LYS A 8 12.42 -1.26 -2.20
CA LYS A 8 12.28 0.15 -1.81
C LYS A 8 12.14 0.26 -0.29
N THR A 9 12.76 1.31 0.23
CA THR A 9 12.61 1.67 1.63
C THR A 9 11.51 2.69 1.76
N CYS A 10 10.66 2.53 2.76
CA CYS A 10 9.63 3.50 3.07
C CYS A 10 10.27 4.76 3.64
N THR A 11 9.92 5.90 3.09
CA THR A 11 10.36 7.19 3.61
C THR A 11 9.12 7.98 4.07
N PRO A 12 9.22 8.72 5.20
CA PRO A 12 8.08 9.52 5.64
C PRO A 12 7.68 10.54 4.57
N CYS A 13 6.38 10.76 4.45
CA CYS A 13 5.86 11.79 3.55
C CYS A 13 6.32 13.16 4.02
N ARG A 14 6.97 13.90 3.15
CA ARG A 14 7.43 15.27 3.44
C ARG A 14 6.79 16.21 2.43
N GLY A 15 6.47 17.41 2.87
CA GLY A 15 6.02 18.44 1.95
C GLY A 15 7.10 18.69 0.89
N GLY A 16 6.71 18.83 -0.36
CA GLY A 16 7.64 19.09 -1.45
C GLY A 16 8.09 17.86 -2.23
N VAL A 17 7.82 16.66 -1.73
CA VAL A 17 8.04 15.44 -2.51
C VAL A 17 6.86 15.26 -3.47
N PRO A 18 7.08 15.29 -4.79
CA PRO A 18 5.98 15.16 -5.71
C PRO A 18 5.39 13.75 -5.67
N PRO A 19 4.06 13.63 -5.83
CA PRO A 19 3.44 12.31 -5.95
C PRO A 19 3.84 11.63 -7.25
N LEU A 20 3.68 10.31 -7.30
CA LEU A 20 3.88 9.58 -8.54
C LEU A 20 2.87 10.03 -9.58
N THR A 21 3.28 10.03 -10.84
CA THR A 21 2.35 10.20 -11.94
C THR A 21 1.49 8.94 -12.07
N ALA A 22 0.36 9.03 -12.79
CA ALA A 22 -0.47 7.86 -13.04
C ALA A 22 0.30 6.75 -13.76
N GLU A 23 1.18 7.12 -14.68
CA GLU A 23 2.01 6.15 -15.40
C GLU A 23 3.01 5.45 -14.48
N GLU A 24 3.66 6.21 -13.61
CA GLU A 24 4.57 5.66 -12.62
C GLU A 24 3.84 4.75 -11.64
N ALA A 25 2.67 5.18 -11.17
CA ALA A 25 1.86 4.38 -10.26
C ALA A 25 1.46 3.04 -10.89
N GLU A 26 1.05 3.05 -12.17
CA GLU A 26 0.70 1.82 -12.86
C GLU A 26 1.91 0.91 -13.06
N ALA A 27 3.07 1.48 -13.34
CA ALA A 27 4.30 0.71 -13.48
C ALA A 27 4.66 -0.03 -12.19
N TYR A 28 4.44 0.61 -11.03
CA TYR A 28 4.62 -0.06 -9.75
C TYR A 28 3.50 -1.06 -9.46
N ARG A 29 2.25 -0.73 -9.83
CA ARG A 29 1.11 -1.59 -9.57
C ARG A 29 1.26 -2.97 -10.22
N VAL A 30 1.87 -3.06 -11.39
CA VAL A 30 2.05 -4.36 -12.05
C VAL A 30 2.92 -5.32 -11.23
N GLN A 31 3.72 -4.81 -10.29
CA GLN A 31 4.48 -5.63 -9.36
C GLN A 31 3.62 -6.09 -8.17
N ALA A 32 2.43 -5.54 -8.02
CA ALA A 32 1.47 -5.89 -6.98
C ALA A 32 0.08 -6.00 -7.62
N PRO A 33 -0.13 -7.02 -8.47
CA PRO A 33 -1.30 -7.07 -9.36
C PRO A 33 -2.64 -7.20 -8.65
N GLU A 34 -2.64 -7.59 -7.38
CA GLU A 34 -3.87 -7.72 -6.59
C GLU A 34 -4.34 -6.40 -6.00
N TRP A 35 -3.53 -5.34 -6.11
CA TRP A 35 -3.91 -4.00 -5.70
C TRP A 35 -4.55 -3.26 -6.87
N ALA A 36 -5.56 -2.47 -6.57
CA ALA A 36 -6.25 -1.65 -7.55
C ALA A 36 -5.92 -0.19 -7.33
N LEU A 37 -5.70 0.54 -8.41
CA LEU A 37 -5.58 2.00 -8.36
C LEU A 37 -6.98 2.60 -8.38
N ARG A 38 -7.21 3.61 -7.54
CA ARG A 38 -8.47 4.33 -7.42
C ARG A 38 -8.22 5.83 -7.43
N ASP A 39 -9.28 6.59 -7.68
CA ASP A 39 -9.26 8.05 -7.60
C ASP A 39 -8.11 8.68 -8.39
N GLU A 40 -8.02 8.33 -9.66
CA GLU A 40 -6.99 8.83 -10.58
C GLU A 40 -5.56 8.54 -10.10
N ALA A 41 -5.37 7.33 -9.58
CA ALA A 41 -4.09 6.85 -9.07
C ALA A 41 -3.61 7.56 -7.79
N THR A 42 -4.53 8.20 -7.05
CA THR A 42 -4.19 8.81 -5.76
C THR A 42 -4.36 7.83 -4.60
N ARG A 43 -5.01 6.68 -4.84
CA ARG A 43 -5.25 5.65 -3.82
C ARG A 43 -4.99 4.28 -4.39
N ILE A 44 -4.56 3.37 -3.53
CA ILE A 44 -4.53 1.96 -3.83
C ILE A 44 -5.40 1.24 -2.82
N GLU A 45 -6.06 0.17 -3.26
CA GLU A 45 -6.85 -0.64 -2.35
C GLU A 45 -6.75 -2.12 -2.69
N ARG A 46 -6.91 -2.93 -1.68
CA ARG A 46 -6.95 -4.36 -1.82
C ARG A 46 -7.89 -4.95 -0.79
N THR A 47 -8.66 -5.95 -1.20
CA THR A 47 -9.55 -6.70 -0.33
C THR A 47 -8.93 -8.04 -0.01
N TYR A 48 -8.89 -8.39 1.26
CA TYR A 48 -8.46 -9.70 1.75
C TYR A 48 -9.67 -10.41 2.34
N ARG A 49 -9.76 -11.71 2.11
CA ARG A 49 -10.83 -12.53 2.65
C ARG A 49 -10.26 -13.59 3.57
N PHE A 50 -10.94 -13.83 4.67
CA PHE A 50 -10.49 -14.77 5.69
C PHE A 50 -11.62 -15.70 6.07
N GLY A 51 -11.26 -16.90 6.54
CA GLY A 51 -12.25 -17.88 6.97
C GLY A 51 -12.88 -17.62 8.32
N SER A 52 -12.29 -16.74 9.12
CA SER A 52 -12.81 -16.41 10.44
C SER A 52 -12.45 -14.98 10.83
N PHE A 53 -13.20 -14.43 11.79
CA PHE A 53 -12.88 -13.11 12.34
C PHE A 53 -11.48 -13.09 12.98
N GLY A 54 -11.13 -14.17 13.70
CA GLY A 54 -9.81 -14.25 14.34
C GLY A 54 -8.66 -14.14 13.36
N ASP A 55 -8.78 -14.79 12.20
CA ASP A 55 -7.75 -14.72 11.16
C ASP A 55 -7.68 -13.31 10.57
N ALA A 56 -8.83 -12.68 10.32
CA ALA A 56 -8.89 -11.32 9.82
C ALA A 56 -8.28 -10.34 10.82
N PHE A 57 -8.60 -10.51 12.10
CA PHE A 57 -8.06 -9.65 13.15
C PHE A 57 -6.54 -9.78 13.27
N ALA A 58 -6.02 -10.99 13.19
CA ALA A 58 -4.57 -11.22 13.24
C ALA A 58 -3.85 -10.53 12.08
N PHE A 59 -4.43 -10.60 10.89
CA PHE A 59 -3.89 -9.91 9.72
C PHE A 59 -3.90 -8.38 9.91
N VAL A 60 -5.03 -7.84 10.33
CA VAL A 60 -5.16 -6.39 10.56
C VAL A 60 -4.16 -5.91 11.60
N ARG A 61 -3.97 -6.68 12.66
CA ARG A 61 -3.00 -6.34 13.71
C ARG A 61 -1.58 -6.28 13.16
N GLY A 62 -1.17 -7.29 12.39
CA GLY A 62 0.16 -7.31 11.78
C GLY A 62 0.36 -6.15 10.80
N ALA A 63 -0.63 -5.90 9.95
CA ALA A 63 -0.57 -4.79 9.01
C ALA A 63 -0.52 -3.45 9.73
N GLY A 64 -1.31 -3.30 10.80
CA GLY A 64 -1.33 -2.07 11.60
C GLY A 64 -0.01 -1.80 12.30
N GLU A 65 0.60 -2.83 12.86
CA GLU A 65 1.91 -2.70 13.51
C GLU A 65 3.00 -2.29 12.52
N LEU A 66 2.98 -2.86 11.33
CA LEU A 66 3.91 -2.48 10.28
C LEU A 66 3.69 -1.03 9.84
N ALA A 67 2.43 -0.67 9.63
CA ALA A 67 2.07 0.68 9.21
C ALA A 67 2.51 1.72 10.24
N GLU A 68 2.35 1.42 11.53
CA GLU A 68 2.81 2.29 12.60
C GLU A 68 4.33 2.44 12.61
N ALA A 69 5.05 1.35 12.42
CA ALA A 69 6.51 1.37 12.37
C ALA A 69 7.04 2.21 11.21
N GLU A 70 6.30 2.24 10.09
CA GLU A 70 6.69 2.96 8.88
C GLU A 70 6.06 4.36 8.80
N PHE A 71 5.26 4.75 9.78
CA PHE A 71 4.53 6.01 9.80
C PHE A 71 3.61 6.20 8.57
N HIS A 72 3.06 5.12 8.06
CA HIS A 72 2.14 5.11 6.93
C HIS A 72 0.87 4.37 7.34
N HIS A 73 -0.17 5.11 7.69
CA HIS A 73 -1.39 4.51 8.25
C HIS A 73 -2.44 4.31 7.16
N PRO A 74 -2.83 3.06 6.88
CA PRO A 74 -3.87 2.78 5.89
C PRO A 74 -5.26 3.00 6.46
N ASP A 75 -6.23 3.13 5.56
CA ASP A 75 -7.63 3.03 5.93
C ASP A 75 -7.99 1.54 5.94
N ILE A 76 -8.56 1.09 7.03
CA ILE A 76 -8.94 -0.32 7.20
C ILE A 76 -10.45 -0.39 7.43
N LYS A 77 -11.11 -1.21 6.60
CA LYS A 77 -12.55 -1.46 6.69
C LYS A 77 -12.83 -2.94 6.85
#